data_2bcb35e4035afd2affbd387f984a7d14
#
_entry.id   2bcb35e4035afd2affbd387f984a7d14
#
_cell.length_a   1.000
_cell.length_b   1.000
_cell.length_c   1.000
_cell.angle_alpha   90.00
_cell.angle_beta   90.00
_cell.angle_gamma   90.00
#
_symmetry.space_group_name_H-M   'P 1'
#
loop_
_entity.id
_entity.type
_entity.pdbx_description
1 polymer ?
#
loop_
_entity_poly.entity_id
_entity_poly.type
_entity_poly.pdbx_seq_one_letter_code
_entity_poly.pdbx_strand_id
1 'polypeptide(L)'
;MTEPQRAVVARLSADVAAISAYLARVSSDLTELDRQLTSSPQHERQHQPHAYTAPPDYPTYHAAPRASSPQPAAPSPTPAAAPSSRDEGWIGKLLAVAGVAVTLIGVVFLLVLAAQAGLLRPEIRVAAGAVLAGGLVGAGWWLYRRPGGRTGAVALAATGIAAAYMDVIALTTIYDWVAPPAGLVLAALIGGGGLTLARRWNSEQLGLLVLVPLLVLAPIVVGGVTLLLVAFMLALSAASLPVQIGKDWLWLHAARIAAGTLPLLAALIGVYFDDGRDPWLVGACGIGALLAIAGALILLPGTANKSAMAVLTGAGLLPVLSVALAVDRIVAALMAAALAAALLAIVLISDRLPGVDGAVRRIWTVLSALSALIAVVVAFDGPIAGPVLLAMALVVATAGRQHVMAKAISIGFAVVGAVYYVNWAPPDTLMRGTSTSGGVAASTLIASVLLIAWSVTIVWAFDRRNSALWAVAAAVAGYAVTTFAVTAGVLVGGTDSGFYAGHMAATICWIGLAAALFGYAARLTRTDRPVPIAGGLALVAAAVAKLFLFDLGTLDGIFRVVVFIVVGLVLLGMGAGYARLLDKQDQQNGL
;
A
#
# COMPACT_ATOMS: atom_id res chain seq x y z
N MET A 1 41.33 39.45 -16.48
CA MET A 1 40.36 38.39 -16.71
C MET A 1 40.53 37.88 -18.10
N THR A 2 40.86 36.62 -18.25
CA THR A 2 41.04 35.95 -19.55
C THR A 2 39.68 35.74 -20.24
N GLU A 3 39.66 35.70 -21.57
CA GLU A 3 38.41 35.53 -22.38
C GLU A 3 37.48 34.42 -21.86
N PRO A 4 38.00 33.22 -21.45
CA PRO A 4 37.13 32.17 -20.89
C PRO A 4 36.46 32.53 -19.56
N GLN A 5 37.10 33.38 -18.74
CA GLN A 5 36.49 33.80 -17.48
C GLN A 5 35.32 34.78 -17.69
N ARG A 6 35.38 35.62 -18.73
CA ARG A 6 34.25 36.52 -19.09
C ARG A 6 33.05 35.72 -19.62
N ALA A 7 33.29 34.65 -20.40
CA ALA A 7 32.23 33.78 -20.87
C ALA A 7 31.53 33.03 -19.74
N VAL A 8 32.27 32.56 -18.73
CA VAL A 8 31.69 31.88 -17.55
C VAL A 8 30.86 32.87 -16.70
N VAL A 9 31.35 34.08 -16.49
CA VAL A 9 30.60 35.12 -15.75
C VAL A 9 29.32 35.52 -16.50
N ALA A 10 29.38 35.66 -17.84
CA ALA A 10 28.19 35.96 -18.64
C ALA A 10 27.15 34.83 -18.59
N ARG A 11 27.58 33.56 -18.59
CA ARG A 11 26.71 32.41 -18.45
C ARG A 11 26.05 32.38 -17.06
N LEU A 12 26.82 32.55 -16.00
CA LEU A 12 26.31 32.62 -14.63
C LEU A 12 25.31 33.78 -14.43
N SER A 13 25.57 34.95 -15.02
CA SER A 13 24.62 36.06 -14.95
C SER A 13 23.31 35.78 -15.69
N ALA A 14 23.35 35.07 -16.82
CA ALA A 14 22.17 34.62 -17.55
C ALA A 14 21.37 33.59 -16.76
N ASP A 15 22.04 32.63 -16.11
CA ASP A 15 21.41 31.61 -15.27
C ASP A 15 20.73 32.25 -14.04
N VAL A 16 21.38 33.22 -13.39
CA VAL A 16 20.79 33.96 -12.28
C VAL A 16 19.58 34.79 -12.72
N ALA A 17 19.61 35.42 -13.90
CA ALA A 17 18.46 36.12 -14.46
C ALA A 17 17.30 35.17 -14.76
N ALA A 18 17.58 33.98 -15.28
CA ALA A 18 16.56 32.94 -15.53
C ALA A 18 15.91 32.45 -14.23
N ILE A 19 16.70 32.20 -13.18
CA ILE A 19 16.20 31.81 -11.86
C ILE A 19 15.33 32.92 -11.26
N SER A 20 15.74 34.19 -11.37
CA SER A 20 14.96 35.32 -10.88
C SER A 20 13.62 35.47 -11.60
N ALA A 21 13.59 35.25 -12.91
CA ALA A 21 12.35 35.27 -13.69
C ALA A 21 11.42 34.09 -13.32
N TYR A 22 12.00 32.92 -13.03
CA TYR A 22 11.22 31.76 -12.56
C TYR A 22 10.61 32.01 -11.17
N LEU A 23 11.36 32.58 -10.23
CA LEU A 23 10.87 32.95 -8.89
C LEU A 23 9.75 34.01 -8.96
N ALA A 24 9.86 34.99 -9.85
CA ALA A 24 8.81 35.97 -10.07
C ALA A 24 7.51 35.32 -10.59
N ARG A 25 7.62 34.34 -11.48
CA ARG A 25 6.46 33.58 -11.98
C ARG A 25 5.80 32.76 -10.86
N VAL A 26 6.58 32.01 -10.08
CA VAL A 26 6.07 31.26 -8.93
C VAL A 26 5.37 32.18 -7.92
N SER A 27 5.91 33.36 -7.66
CA SER A 27 5.28 34.34 -6.78
C SER A 27 3.95 34.84 -7.31
N SER A 28 3.82 35.08 -8.63
CA SER A 28 2.56 35.49 -9.24
C SER A 28 1.51 34.36 -9.20
N ASP A 29 1.93 33.12 -9.44
CA ASP A 29 1.04 31.95 -9.40
C ASP A 29 0.53 31.69 -7.98
N LEU A 30 1.38 31.88 -6.96
CA LEU A 30 0.96 31.78 -5.55
C LEU A 30 -0.03 32.89 -5.17
N THR A 31 0.15 34.11 -5.67
CA THR A 31 -0.78 35.23 -5.42
C THR A 31 -2.13 34.98 -6.09
N GLU A 32 -2.13 34.39 -7.28
CA GLU A 32 -3.37 34.02 -8.00
C GLU A 32 -4.10 32.87 -7.29
N LEU A 33 -3.36 31.86 -6.77
CA LEU A 33 -3.93 30.76 -6.00
C LEU A 33 -4.56 31.27 -4.69
N ASP A 34 -3.91 32.20 -4.01
CA ASP A 34 -4.43 32.84 -2.78
C ASP A 34 -5.71 33.61 -3.07
N ARG A 35 -5.76 34.35 -4.20
CA ARG A 35 -6.97 35.02 -4.65
C ARG A 35 -8.11 34.05 -4.96
N GLN A 36 -7.84 32.92 -5.60
CA GLN A 36 -8.85 31.90 -5.89
C GLN A 36 -9.37 31.22 -4.62
N LEU A 37 -8.51 30.98 -3.63
CA LEU A 37 -8.90 30.41 -2.34
C LEU A 37 -9.75 31.39 -1.51
N THR A 38 -9.46 32.68 -1.58
CA THR A 38 -10.21 33.72 -0.88
C THR A 38 -11.51 34.11 -1.60
N SER A 39 -11.61 33.88 -2.91
CA SER A 39 -12.80 34.17 -3.72
C SER A 39 -13.80 33.02 -3.87
N SER A 40 -13.52 31.84 -3.29
CA SER A 40 -14.48 30.73 -3.25
C SER A 40 -15.66 31.10 -2.36
N PRO A 41 -16.90 31.23 -2.90
CA PRO A 41 -18.06 31.54 -2.08
C PRO A 41 -18.31 30.38 -1.13
N GLN A 42 -18.28 30.65 0.16
CA GLN A 42 -18.84 29.75 1.16
C GLN A 42 -20.27 29.43 0.76
N HIS A 43 -20.52 28.18 0.41
CA HIS A 43 -21.90 27.68 0.27
C HIS A 43 -22.51 27.71 1.69
N GLU A 44 -23.11 28.83 2.00
CA GLU A 44 -24.07 28.99 3.07
C GLU A 44 -25.24 28.04 2.79
N ARG A 45 -25.30 26.95 3.51
CA ARG A 45 -26.46 26.05 3.51
C ARG A 45 -27.63 26.84 4.08
N GLN A 46 -28.43 27.42 3.22
CA GLN A 46 -29.77 27.90 3.59
C GLN A 46 -30.57 26.70 4.10
N HIS A 47 -30.77 26.66 5.41
CA HIS A 47 -31.85 25.90 6.01
C HIS A 47 -33.17 26.55 5.60
N GLN A 48 -33.87 25.95 4.66
CA GLN A 48 -35.28 26.23 4.43
C GLN A 48 -36.07 25.71 5.65
N PRO A 49 -36.88 26.54 6.30
CA PRO A 49 -37.83 26.06 7.31
C PRO A 49 -38.99 25.35 6.59
N HIS A 50 -39.15 24.07 6.83
CA HIS A 50 -40.37 23.35 6.51
C HIS A 50 -41.53 23.94 7.29
N ALA A 51 -42.56 24.43 6.57
CA ALA A 51 -43.83 24.82 7.13
C ALA A 51 -44.53 23.62 7.76
N TYR A 52 -44.68 23.66 9.08
CA TYR A 52 -45.53 22.74 9.82
C TYR A 52 -46.94 23.31 9.84
N THR A 53 -47.88 22.59 9.26
CA THR A 53 -49.34 22.79 9.37
C THR A 53 -49.77 22.50 10.80
N ALA A 54 -50.48 23.44 11.41
CA ALA A 54 -51.06 23.35 12.71
C ALA A 54 -52.33 22.47 12.76
N PRO A 55 -52.57 21.70 13.81
CA PRO A 55 -53.91 21.22 14.18
C PRO A 55 -54.58 22.16 15.24
N PRO A 56 -55.91 22.08 15.41
CA PRO A 56 -56.75 23.17 15.93
C PRO A 56 -56.93 23.23 17.47
N ASP A 57 -57.25 24.42 17.89
CA ASP A 57 -57.92 24.94 19.09
C ASP A 57 -58.18 24.03 20.30
N TYR A 58 -57.70 24.51 21.49
CA TYR A 58 -58.39 24.42 22.78
C TYR A 58 -58.15 25.70 23.60
N PRO A 59 -59.07 26.06 24.56
CA PRO A 59 -59.40 27.41 24.88
C PRO A 59 -58.61 28.08 26.03
N THR A 60 -58.69 29.39 26.00
CA THR A 60 -58.29 30.45 26.93
C THR A 60 -58.48 30.21 28.43
N TYR A 61 -57.45 30.63 29.20
CA TYR A 61 -57.63 31.10 30.59
C TYR A 61 -56.99 32.48 30.76
N HIS A 62 -57.83 33.42 31.24
CA HIS A 62 -57.46 34.78 31.64
C HIS A 62 -56.67 34.76 32.96
N ALA A 63 -55.62 35.56 33.04
CA ALA A 63 -55.07 36.03 34.31
C ALA A 63 -54.40 37.40 34.15
N ALA A 64 -54.63 38.24 35.12
CA ALA A 64 -54.56 39.67 35.29
C ALA A 64 -53.16 40.36 35.18
N PRO A 65 -53.18 41.72 35.19
CA PRO A 65 -52.02 42.53 34.80
C PRO A 65 -51.03 42.79 35.91
N ARG A 66 -49.71 42.79 35.62
CA ARG A 66 -48.70 43.31 36.53
C ARG A 66 -47.59 44.07 35.85
N ALA A 67 -47.50 45.32 36.33
CA ALA A 67 -46.31 46.11 36.63
C ALA A 67 -45.27 46.34 35.53
N SER A 68 -45.17 47.61 35.16
CA SER A 68 -44.14 48.33 34.47
C SER A 68 -42.71 47.91 34.86
N SER A 69 -41.93 47.42 33.85
CA SER A 69 -40.48 47.22 33.96
C SER A 69 -39.73 48.45 33.45
N PRO A 70 -38.59 48.76 34.02
CA PRO A 70 -37.79 49.94 33.67
C PRO A 70 -37.16 49.84 32.27
N GLN A 71 -37.06 50.96 31.62
CA GLN A 71 -36.47 51.21 30.31
C GLN A 71 -34.99 50.75 30.28
N PRO A 72 -34.50 49.99 29.29
CA PRO A 72 -33.09 49.67 29.16
C PRO A 72 -32.29 50.91 28.81
N ALA A 73 -31.18 51.12 29.55
CA ALA A 73 -30.20 52.14 29.27
C ALA A 73 -29.50 51.88 27.91
N ALA A 74 -29.19 52.95 27.18
CA ALA A 74 -28.48 52.93 25.92
C ALA A 74 -27.14 52.17 26.07
N PRO A 75 -26.76 51.33 25.05
CA PRO A 75 -25.47 50.64 25.10
C PRO A 75 -24.31 51.64 24.96
N SER A 76 -23.39 51.56 25.91
CA SER A 76 -22.12 52.24 25.86
C SER A 76 -21.34 51.80 24.62
N PRO A 77 -20.56 52.67 23.95
CA PRO A 77 -19.78 52.29 22.78
C PRO A 77 -18.73 51.25 23.16
N THR A 78 -18.86 50.10 22.52
CA THR A 78 -17.88 49.01 22.61
C THR A 78 -16.52 49.57 22.12
N PRO A 79 -15.42 49.39 22.87
CA PRO A 79 -14.11 49.73 22.38
C PRO A 79 -13.84 48.97 21.08
N ALA A 80 -13.45 49.69 20.03
CA ALA A 80 -13.03 49.11 18.78
C ALA A 80 -11.95 48.04 19.08
N ALA A 81 -12.24 46.81 18.65
CA ALA A 81 -11.27 45.73 18.74
C ALA A 81 -10.01 46.16 18.02
N ALA A 82 -8.90 46.21 18.74
CA ALA A 82 -7.58 46.43 18.18
C ALA A 82 -7.34 45.35 17.09
N PRO A 83 -6.76 45.71 15.94
CA PRO A 83 -6.46 44.74 14.90
C PRO A 83 -5.61 43.63 15.49
N SER A 84 -6.06 42.38 15.30
CA SER A 84 -5.39 41.19 15.80
C SER A 84 -3.99 41.10 15.25
N SER A 85 -2.99 41.23 16.10
CA SER A 85 -1.54 41.14 15.84
C SER A 85 -1.07 39.72 15.45
N ARG A 86 -1.92 38.96 14.72
CA ARG A 86 -1.57 37.60 14.28
C ARG A 86 -0.67 37.56 13.05
N ASP A 87 -0.66 38.60 12.22
CA ASP A 87 0.11 38.61 10.98
C ASP A 87 1.52 39.17 11.09
N GLU A 88 1.85 39.90 12.13
CA GLU A 88 3.20 40.45 12.29
C GLU A 88 4.20 39.45 12.87
N GLY A 89 3.76 38.42 13.56
CA GLY A 89 4.63 37.43 14.20
C GLY A 89 5.34 36.46 13.25
N TRP A 90 4.78 36.18 12.08
CA TRP A 90 5.37 35.24 11.12
C TRP A 90 6.51 35.92 10.31
N ILE A 91 6.36 37.19 9.97
CA ILE A 91 7.38 37.99 9.27
C ILE A 91 8.63 38.10 10.14
N GLY A 92 8.47 38.39 11.44
CA GLY A 92 9.59 38.41 12.37
C GLY A 92 10.30 37.06 12.51
N LYS A 93 9.54 35.95 12.47
CA LYS A 93 10.11 34.59 12.48
C LYS A 93 10.85 34.28 11.18
N LEU A 94 10.30 34.67 10.05
CA LEU A 94 10.91 34.46 8.74
C LEU A 94 12.20 35.30 8.57
N LEU A 95 12.18 36.56 8.99
CA LEU A 95 13.36 37.43 9.02
C LEU A 95 14.45 36.91 9.96
N ALA A 96 14.07 36.40 11.14
CA ALA A 96 15.04 35.81 12.08
C ALA A 96 15.68 34.54 11.48
N VAL A 97 14.90 33.64 10.87
CA VAL A 97 15.42 32.45 10.21
C VAL A 97 16.29 32.81 9.01
N ALA A 98 15.85 33.76 8.17
CA ALA A 98 16.63 34.25 7.04
C ALA A 98 17.94 34.92 7.51
N GLY A 99 17.88 35.72 8.54
CA GLY A 99 19.08 36.37 9.13
C GLY A 99 20.09 35.34 9.64
N VAL A 100 19.63 34.31 10.36
CA VAL A 100 20.50 33.23 10.84
C VAL A 100 21.08 32.44 9.64
N ALA A 101 20.29 32.15 8.64
CA ALA A 101 20.75 31.44 7.44
C ALA A 101 21.82 32.23 6.67
N VAL A 102 21.58 33.52 6.44
CA VAL A 102 22.55 34.41 5.77
C VAL A 102 23.83 34.56 6.57
N THR A 103 23.73 34.72 7.90
CA THR A 103 24.92 34.83 8.77
C THR A 103 25.72 33.53 8.74
N LEU A 104 25.07 32.38 8.76
CA LEU A 104 25.72 31.07 8.66
C LEU A 104 26.44 30.88 7.33
N ILE A 105 25.76 31.22 6.22
CA ILE A 105 26.38 31.22 4.90
C ILE A 105 27.63 32.14 4.89
N GLY A 106 27.52 33.32 5.46
CA GLY A 106 28.66 34.26 5.60
C GLY A 106 29.81 33.66 6.40
N VAL A 107 29.53 33.00 7.52
CA VAL A 107 30.55 32.32 8.34
C VAL A 107 31.19 31.16 7.57
N VAL A 108 30.39 30.37 6.84
CA VAL A 108 30.91 29.29 5.99
C VAL A 108 31.81 29.83 4.89
N PHE A 109 31.41 30.90 4.21
CA PHE A 109 32.26 31.57 3.21
C PHE A 109 33.55 32.15 3.80
N LEU A 110 33.49 32.74 4.99
CA LEU A 110 34.69 33.22 5.69
C LEU A 110 35.66 32.07 6.01
N LEU A 111 35.13 30.93 6.50
CA LEU A 111 35.91 29.74 6.78
C LEU A 111 36.53 29.15 5.52
N VAL A 112 35.75 29.08 4.42
CA VAL A 112 36.23 28.60 3.11
C VAL A 112 37.33 29.56 2.58
N LEU A 113 37.14 30.86 2.66
CA LEU A 113 38.12 31.85 2.23
C LEU A 113 39.41 31.75 3.06
N ALA A 114 39.31 31.64 4.38
CA ALA A 114 40.45 31.46 5.27
C ALA A 114 41.17 30.12 5.03
N ALA A 115 40.41 29.08 4.62
CA ALA A 115 40.94 27.79 4.23
C ALA A 115 41.70 27.88 2.88
N GLN A 116 41.14 28.57 1.90
CA GLN A 116 41.77 28.76 0.58
C GLN A 116 43.02 29.64 0.67
N ALA A 117 43.05 30.60 1.57
CA ALA A 117 44.21 31.45 1.83
C ALA A 117 45.37 30.72 2.55
N GLY A 118 45.20 29.42 2.91
CA GLY A 118 46.22 28.60 3.56
C GLY A 118 46.57 29.05 5.00
N LEU A 119 45.79 29.98 5.58
CA LEU A 119 46.04 30.59 6.88
C LEU A 119 45.74 29.62 8.05
N LEU A 120 44.94 28.59 7.84
CA LEU A 120 44.54 27.67 8.89
C LEU A 120 45.01 26.25 8.58
N ARG A 121 45.77 25.64 9.49
CA ARG A 121 46.10 24.22 9.46
C ARG A 121 44.82 23.36 9.57
N PRO A 122 44.78 22.14 8.96
CA PRO A 122 43.60 21.27 9.01
C PRO A 122 43.07 21.02 10.43
N GLU A 123 43.96 20.86 11.41
CA GLU A 123 43.63 20.63 12.82
C GLU A 123 42.87 21.82 13.44
N ILE A 124 43.29 23.05 13.08
CA ILE A 124 42.63 24.26 13.56
C ILE A 124 41.25 24.42 12.95
N ARG A 125 41.06 23.99 11.69
CA ARG A 125 39.75 24.06 11.01
C ARG A 125 38.73 23.13 11.67
N VAL A 126 39.11 21.87 11.94
CA VAL A 126 38.25 20.90 12.63
C VAL A 126 37.97 21.37 14.06
N ALA A 127 39.00 21.81 14.80
CA ALA A 127 38.78 22.32 16.14
C ALA A 127 37.86 23.56 16.18
N ALA A 128 38.00 24.47 15.23
CA ALA A 128 37.13 25.65 15.12
C ALA A 128 35.68 25.25 14.74
N GLY A 129 35.52 24.27 13.85
CA GLY A 129 34.22 23.68 13.50
C GLY A 129 33.53 23.06 14.71
N ALA A 130 34.25 22.25 15.49
CA ALA A 130 33.73 21.62 16.71
C ALA A 130 33.35 22.68 17.79
N VAL A 131 34.16 23.72 17.97
CA VAL A 131 33.85 24.83 18.88
C VAL A 131 32.62 25.60 18.39
N LEU A 132 32.51 25.87 17.09
CA LEU A 132 31.34 26.52 16.51
C LEU A 132 30.07 25.65 16.68
N ALA A 133 30.17 24.37 16.39
CA ALA A 133 29.06 23.41 16.56
C ALA A 133 28.57 23.39 18.02
N GLY A 134 29.49 23.21 18.98
CA GLY A 134 29.19 23.24 20.41
C GLY A 134 28.65 24.60 20.88
N GLY A 135 29.22 25.71 20.39
CA GLY A 135 28.75 27.06 20.67
C GLY A 135 27.33 27.32 20.19
N LEU A 136 26.98 26.87 18.97
CA LEU A 136 25.62 27.00 18.41
C LEU A 136 24.60 26.18 19.19
N VAL A 137 24.94 24.91 19.57
CA VAL A 137 24.07 24.08 20.41
C VAL A 137 23.90 24.71 21.80
N GLY A 138 24.99 25.24 22.40
CA GLY A 138 24.96 25.93 23.68
C GLY A 138 24.11 27.21 23.64
N ALA A 139 24.27 28.03 22.58
CA ALA A 139 23.45 29.22 22.35
C ALA A 139 21.97 28.86 22.15
N GLY A 140 21.69 27.78 21.40
CA GLY A 140 20.34 27.22 21.26
C GLY A 140 19.74 26.80 22.60
N TRP A 141 20.54 26.12 23.45
CA TRP A 141 20.10 25.71 24.78
C TRP A 141 19.78 26.92 25.67
N TRP A 142 20.62 28.00 25.65
CA TRP A 142 20.39 29.23 26.38
C TRP A 142 19.14 29.98 25.88
N LEU A 143 18.95 30.07 24.54
CA LEU A 143 17.80 30.72 23.91
C LEU A 143 16.48 29.98 24.20
N TYR A 144 16.51 28.64 24.27
CA TYR A 144 15.34 27.83 24.58
C TYR A 144 14.72 28.15 25.94
N ARG A 145 15.54 28.61 26.89
CA ARG A 145 15.10 29.01 28.24
C ARG A 145 14.43 30.39 28.26
N ARG A 146 14.49 31.16 27.17
CA ARG A 146 13.89 32.50 27.10
C ARG A 146 12.48 32.44 26.50
N PRO A 147 11.53 33.28 26.99
CA PRO A 147 10.19 33.36 26.39
C PRO A 147 10.29 33.75 24.91
N GLY A 148 9.57 32.99 24.03
CA GLY A 148 9.59 33.25 22.58
C GLY A 148 10.79 32.70 21.81
N GLY A 149 11.83 32.19 22.48
CA GLY A 149 13.08 31.75 21.84
C GLY A 149 13.07 30.36 21.20
N ARG A 150 11.99 29.59 21.32
CA ARG A 150 11.95 28.18 20.93
C ARG A 150 12.31 27.92 19.47
N THR A 151 11.76 28.67 18.52
CA THR A 151 12.02 28.48 17.08
C THR A 151 13.49 28.77 16.75
N GLY A 152 14.05 29.87 17.26
CA GLY A 152 15.46 30.18 17.09
C GLY A 152 16.40 29.18 17.77
N ALA A 153 16.02 28.68 18.94
CA ALA A 153 16.76 27.64 19.65
C ALA A 153 16.85 26.33 18.83
N VAL A 154 15.73 25.86 18.23
CA VAL A 154 15.71 24.70 17.36
C VAL A 154 16.60 24.90 16.14
N ALA A 155 16.53 26.06 15.49
CA ALA A 155 17.37 26.40 14.34
C ALA A 155 18.86 26.38 14.70
N LEU A 156 19.25 27.05 15.79
CA LEU A 156 20.65 27.09 16.25
C LEU A 156 21.19 25.69 16.60
N ALA A 157 20.39 24.89 17.34
CA ALA A 157 20.80 23.55 17.71
C ALA A 157 20.94 22.64 16.47
N ALA A 158 19.98 22.71 15.53
CA ALA A 158 20.04 21.94 14.29
C ALA A 158 21.27 22.32 13.45
N THR A 159 21.58 23.62 13.34
CA THR A 159 22.77 24.10 12.63
C THR A 159 24.05 23.66 13.30
N GLY A 160 24.12 23.71 14.63
CA GLY A 160 25.28 23.21 15.36
C GLY A 160 25.51 21.71 15.16
N ILE A 161 24.43 20.91 15.16
CA ILE A 161 24.50 19.46 14.87
C ILE A 161 24.91 19.20 13.42
N ALA A 162 24.40 19.97 12.46
CA ALA A 162 24.82 19.89 11.06
C ALA A 162 26.30 20.24 10.88
N ALA A 163 26.78 21.27 11.56
CA ALA A 163 28.22 21.63 11.58
C ALA A 163 29.07 20.49 12.15
N ALA A 164 28.63 19.85 13.26
CA ALA A 164 29.32 18.71 13.82
C ALA A 164 29.36 17.50 12.84
N TYR A 165 28.29 17.27 12.05
CA TYR A 165 28.30 16.26 11.00
C TYR A 165 29.29 16.59 9.87
N MET A 166 29.45 17.87 9.51
CA MET A 166 30.45 18.29 8.53
C MET A 166 31.88 18.06 9.05
N ASP A 167 32.12 18.23 10.34
CA ASP A 167 33.41 17.89 10.95
C ASP A 167 33.69 16.39 10.89
N VAL A 168 32.65 15.54 11.06
CA VAL A 168 32.80 14.08 10.88
C VAL A 168 33.21 13.74 9.44
N ILE A 169 32.59 14.39 8.43
CA ILE A 169 32.99 14.22 7.01
C ILE A 169 34.45 14.69 6.84
N ALA A 170 34.81 15.82 7.40
CA ALA A 170 36.18 16.35 7.29
C ALA A 170 37.20 15.36 7.88
N LEU A 171 36.93 14.81 9.06
CA LEU A 171 37.79 13.83 9.74
C LEU A 171 37.92 12.50 8.98
N THR A 172 36.86 12.04 8.32
CA THR A 172 36.82 10.70 7.71
C THR A 172 37.16 10.74 6.22
N THR A 173 36.54 11.66 5.47
CA THR A 173 36.59 11.64 3.99
C THR A 173 37.57 12.65 3.40
N ILE A 174 37.78 13.81 4.06
CA ILE A 174 38.65 14.88 3.54
C ILE A 174 40.08 14.69 4.02
N TYR A 175 40.26 14.43 5.30
CA TYR A 175 41.61 14.36 5.94
C TYR A 175 42.06 12.93 6.21
N ASP A 176 41.16 11.95 6.13
CA ASP A 176 41.42 10.52 6.38
C ASP A 176 42.12 10.26 7.75
N TRP A 177 41.79 11.06 8.76
CA TRP A 177 42.35 10.92 10.11
C TRP A 177 41.64 9.86 10.93
N VAL A 178 40.38 9.56 10.59
CA VAL A 178 39.51 8.66 11.33
C VAL A 178 38.93 7.64 10.37
N ALA A 179 39.10 6.36 10.72
CA ALA A 179 38.52 5.27 9.92
C ALA A 179 36.97 5.36 9.89
N PRO A 180 36.32 4.93 8.81
CA PRO A 180 34.87 5.01 8.64
C PRO A 180 34.03 4.48 9.82
N PRO A 181 34.36 3.33 10.47
CA PRO A 181 33.60 2.85 11.62
C PRO A 181 33.62 3.83 12.80
N ALA A 182 34.79 4.44 13.09
CA ALA A 182 34.91 5.40 14.17
C ALA A 182 34.19 6.72 13.82
N GLY A 183 34.20 7.15 12.55
CA GLY A 183 33.40 8.27 12.06
C GLY A 183 31.91 8.05 12.25
N LEU A 184 31.40 6.84 11.96
CA LEU A 184 30.00 6.49 12.22
C LEU A 184 29.65 6.50 13.71
N VAL A 185 30.56 6.06 14.59
CA VAL A 185 30.37 6.16 16.05
C VAL A 185 30.25 7.61 16.49
N LEU A 186 31.13 8.50 15.99
CA LEU A 186 31.04 9.92 16.27
C LEU A 186 29.71 10.51 15.78
N ALA A 187 29.31 10.19 14.55
CA ALA A 187 28.03 10.59 13.99
C ALA A 187 26.83 10.09 14.81
N ALA A 188 26.90 8.84 15.32
CA ALA A 188 25.89 8.27 16.21
C ALA A 188 25.80 9.02 17.55
N LEU A 189 26.93 9.38 18.13
CA LEU A 189 26.97 10.15 19.39
C LEU A 189 26.36 11.55 19.20
N ILE A 190 26.72 12.24 18.12
CA ILE A 190 26.15 13.54 17.76
C ILE A 190 24.63 13.40 17.52
N GLY A 191 24.21 12.42 16.71
CA GLY A 191 22.82 12.14 16.40
C GLY A 191 22.01 11.76 17.64
N GLY A 192 22.55 10.87 18.49
CA GLY A 192 21.94 10.47 19.75
C GLY A 192 21.75 11.66 20.71
N GLY A 193 22.77 12.52 20.84
CA GLY A 193 22.70 13.76 21.59
C GLY A 193 21.61 14.69 21.04
N GLY A 194 21.55 14.88 19.73
CA GLY A 194 20.55 15.69 19.06
C GLY A 194 19.13 15.14 19.22
N LEU A 195 18.93 13.83 19.09
CA LEU A 195 17.63 13.18 19.30
C LEU A 195 17.16 13.26 20.76
N THR A 196 18.07 13.12 21.73
CA THR A 196 17.73 13.31 23.15
C THR A 196 17.34 14.76 23.43
N LEU A 197 18.00 15.73 22.79
CA LEU A 197 17.65 17.13 22.86
C LEU A 197 16.28 17.39 22.23
N ALA A 198 15.99 16.81 21.06
CA ALA A 198 14.69 16.88 20.39
C ALA A 198 13.57 16.36 21.31
N ARG A 199 13.79 15.21 21.98
CA ARG A 199 12.84 14.65 22.95
C ARG A 199 12.61 15.60 24.14
N ARG A 200 13.68 16.17 24.71
CA ARG A 200 13.57 17.13 25.84
C ARG A 200 12.83 18.40 25.46
N TRP A 201 13.04 18.89 24.25
CA TRP A 201 12.39 20.11 23.76
C TRP A 201 11.01 19.84 23.14
N ASN A 202 10.59 18.59 23.09
CA ASN A 202 9.34 18.13 22.45
C ASN A 202 9.20 18.70 21.03
N SER A 203 10.25 18.56 20.22
CA SER A 203 10.34 19.10 18.87
C SER A 203 10.62 17.98 17.87
N GLU A 204 9.59 17.57 17.13
CA GLU A 204 9.75 16.63 16.01
C GLU A 204 10.65 17.21 14.92
N GLN A 205 10.53 18.52 14.66
CA GLN A 205 11.35 19.22 13.66
C GLN A 205 12.85 19.10 13.96
N LEU A 206 13.26 19.26 15.23
CA LEU A 206 14.65 19.07 15.60
C LEU A 206 15.07 17.61 15.39
N GLY A 207 14.21 16.65 15.75
CA GLY A 207 14.48 15.24 15.51
C GLY A 207 14.71 14.91 14.03
N LEU A 208 13.91 15.48 13.14
CA LEU A 208 14.08 15.36 11.68
C LEU A 208 15.38 16.01 11.19
N LEU A 209 15.67 17.23 11.65
CA LEU A 209 16.90 17.95 11.29
C LEU A 209 18.17 17.27 11.80
N VAL A 210 18.05 16.36 12.75
CA VAL A 210 19.15 15.50 13.23
C VAL A 210 19.22 14.20 12.42
N LEU A 211 18.09 13.53 12.22
CA LEU A 211 18.06 12.17 11.64
C LEU A 211 18.24 12.18 10.11
N VAL A 212 17.58 13.12 9.41
CA VAL A 212 17.62 13.16 7.94
C VAL A 212 19.01 13.46 7.38
N PRO A 213 19.79 14.46 7.90
CA PRO A 213 21.16 14.64 7.45
C PRO A 213 22.05 13.43 7.71
N LEU A 214 21.83 12.70 8.81
CA LEU A 214 22.59 11.51 9.13
C LEU A 214 22.34 10.36 8.14
N LEU A 215 21.12 10.26 7.57
CA LEU A 215 20.80 9.31 6.50
C LEU A 215 21.64 9.56 5.24
N VAL A 216 21.92 10.82 4.93
CA VAL A 216 22.73 11.23 3.78
C VAL A 216 24.23 11.13 4.09
N LEU A 217 24.63 11.50 5.31
CA LEU A 217 26.01 11.51 5.75
C LEU A 217 26.63 10.10 5.79
N ALA A 218 25.93 9.13 6.34
CA ALA A 218 26.50 7.81 6.61
C ALA A 218 26.98 7.09 5.35
N PRO A 219 26.24 7.08 4.21
CA PRO A 219 26.77 6.56 2.95
C PRO A 219 28.03 7.25 2.45
N ILE A 220 28.16 8.56 2.68
CA ILE A 220 29.33 9.36 2.29
C ILE A 220 30.54 8.93 3.12
N VAL A 221 30.37 8.79 4.44
CA VAL A 221 31.44 8.40 5.37
C VAL A 221 31.96 6.99 5.06
N VAL A 222 31.07 6.07 4.66
CA VAL A 222 31.44 4.66 4.36
C VAL A 222 31.95 4.49 2.92
N GLY A 223 31.65 5.43 2.03
CA GLY A 223 32.03 5.38 0.62
C GLY A 223 31.22 4.41 -0.23
N GLY A 224 30.02 4.00 0.23
CA GLY A 224 29.14 3.11 -0.54
C GLY A 224 28.15 2.33 0.34
N VAL A 225 27.37 1.44 -0.30
CA VAL A 225 26.37 0.60 0.36
C VAL A 225 27.04 -0.71 0.78
N THR A 226 27.44 -0.79 2.03
CA THR A 226 28.14 -1.94 2.62
C THR A 226 27.37 -2.50 3.82
N LEU A 227 27.77 -3.69 4.29
CA LEU A 227 27.24 -4.27 5.53
C LEU A 227 27.35 -3.29 6.72
N LEU A 228 28.49 -2.56 6.80
CA LEU A 228 28.73 -1.58 7.86
C LEU A 228 27.67 -0.47 7.83
N LEU A 229 27.37 0.09 6.65
CA LEU A 229 26.34 1.09 6.48
C LEU A 229 24.96 0.57 6.88
N VAL A 230 24.57 -0.61 6.38
CA VAL A 230 23.27 -1.22 6.67
C VAL A 230 23.14 -1.50 8.16
N ALA A 231 24.16 -2.09 8.80
CA ALA A 231 24.16 -2.36 10.23
C ALA A 231 24.03 -1.06 11.05
N PHE A 232 24.76 -0.01 10.67
CA PHE A 232 24.68 1.29 11.31
C PHE A 232 23.27 1.90 11.20
N MET A 233 22.67 1.84 10.01
CA MET A 233 21.33 2.40 9.76
C MET A 233 20.23 1.64 10.49
N LEU A 234 20.33 0.32 10.58
CA LEU A 234 19.42 -0.50 11.40
C LEU A 234 19.58 -0.18 12.89
N ALA A 235 20.82 -0.04 13.36
CA ALA A 235 21.09 0.36 14.74
C ALA A 235 20.54 1.77 15.03
N LEU A 236 20.68 2.72 14.10
CA LEU A 236 20.12 4.07 14.20
C LEU A 236 18.59 4.03 14.24
N SER A 237 17.96 3.22 13.39
CA SER A 237 16.51 2.99 13.39
C SER A 237 16.04 2.45 14.75
N ALA A 238 16.77 1.48 15.32
CA ALA A 238 16.48 0.93 16.64
C ALA A 238 16.68 1.98 17.76
N ALA A 239 17.81 2.69 17.75
CA ALA A 239 18.16 3.67 18.77
C ALA A 239 17.23 4.91 18.77
N SER A 240 16.65 5.25 17.64
CA SER A 240 15.68 6.36 17.54
C SER A 240 14.29 6.01 18.07
N LEU A 241 13.95 4.73 18.25
CA LEU A 241 12.64 4.28 18.75
C LEU A 241 12.31 4.80 20.16
N PRO A 242 13.19 4.69 21.18
CA PRO A 242 12.90 5.20 22.52
C PRO A 242 12.61 6.69 22.56
N VAL A 243 13.16 7.46 21.62
CA VAL A 243 12.94 8.90 21.52
C VAL A 243 11.48 9.23 21.17
N GLN A 244 10.80 8.34 20.42
CA GLN A 244 9.45 8.51 19.93
C GLN A 244 8.37 7.99 20.91
N ILE A 245 8.74 7.17 21.91
CA ILE A 245 7.76 6.58 22.84
C ILE A 245 7.00 7.69 23.58
N GLY A 246 5.68 7.64 23.49
CA GLY A 246 4.79 8.63 24.10
C GLY A 246 4.70 9.96 23.34
N LYS A 247 5.16 10.02 22.10
CA LYS A 247 5.09 11.19 21.21
C LYS A 247 4.35 10.82 19.92
N ASP A 248 3.54 11.74 19.41
CA ASP A 248 2.86 11.61 18.12
C ASP A 248 3.71 12.28 17.02
N TRP A 249 4.83 11.62 16.67
CA TRP A 249 5.84 12.12 15.73
C TRP A 249 5.87 11.26 14.46
N LEU A 250 4.90 11.49 13.59
CA LEU A 250 4.71 10.69 12.37
C LEU A 250 5.88 10.83 11.39
N TRP A 251 6.38 12.04 11.19
CA TRP A 251 7.48 12.29 10.26
C TRP A 251 8.82 11.72 10.75
N LEU A 252 9.06 11.77 12.05
CA LEU A 252 10.24 11.12 12.62
C LEU A 252 10.13 9.59 12.52
N HIS A 253 8.92 9.04 12.65
CA HIS A 253 8.68 7.61 12.37
C HIS A 253 8.97 7.28 10.90
N ALA A 254 8.52 8.11 9.95
CA ALA A 254 8.82 7.94 8.52
C ALA A 254 10.34 7.97 8.26
N ALA A 255 11.06 8.92 8.84
CA ALA A 255 12.51 9.01 8.72
C ALA A 255 13.22 7.77 9.33
N ARG A 256 12.72 7.25 10.45
CA ARG A 256 13.22 6.01 11.06
C ARG A 256 12.99 4.78 10.17
N ILE A 257 11.80 4.66 9.56
CA ILE A 257 11.53 3.60 8.58
C ILE A 257 12.45 3.76 7.37
N ALA A 258 12.62 4.97 6.84
CA ALA A 258 13.52 5.24 5.73
C ALA A 258 14.97 4.85 6.05
N ALA A 259 15.44 5.10 7.29
CA ALA A 259 16.76 4.71 7.75
C ALA A 259 16.99 3.19 7.65
N GLY A 260 16.01 2.38 8.04
CA GLY A 260 16.11 0.93 7.94
C GLY A 260 15.86 0.38 6.52
N THR A 261 15.09 1.09 5.70
CA THR A 261 14.58 0.56 4.43
C THR A 261 15.45 0.95 3.23
N LEU A 262 15.83 2.25 3.11
CA LEU A 262 16.52 2.76 1.92
C LEU A 262 17.90 2.09 1.69
N PRO A 263 18.76 1.93 2.70
CA PRO A 263 20.05 1.26 2.49
C PRO A 263 19.90 -0.22 2.13
N LEU A 264 18.89 -0.90 2.69
CA LEU A 264 18.60 -2.29 2.35
C LEU A 264 18.13 -2.44 0.90
N LEU A 265 17.21 -1.57 0.44
CA LEU A 265 16.78 -1.58 -0.95
C LEU A 265 17.93 -1.25 -1.89
N ALA A 266 18.77 -0.28 -1.55
CA ALA A 266 19.96 0.06 -2.33
C ALA A 266 20.95 -1.13 -2.41
N ALA A 267 21.16 -1.84 -1.29
CA ALA A 267 21.99 -3.05 -1.27
C ALA A 267 21.41 -4.17 -2.16
N LEU A 268 20.09 -4.42 -2.07
CA LEU A 268 19.41 -5.42 -2.89
C LEU A 268 19.51 -5.09 -4.39
N ILE A 269 19.34 -3.82 -4.76
CA ILE A 269 19.48 -3.34 -6.13
C ILE A 269 20.94 -3.52 -6.60
N GLY A 270 21.93 -3.19 -5.77
CA GLY A 270 23.34 -3.38 -6.10
C GLY A 270 23.66 -4.84 -6.41
N VAL A 271 23.26 -5.75 -5.54
CA VAL A 271 23.47 -7.20 -5.72
C VAL A 271 22.76 -7.73 -6.98
N TYR A 272 21.59 -7.20 -7.33
CA TYR A 272 20.87 -7.57 -8.54
C TYR A 272 21.64 -7.21 -9.82
N PHE A 273 22.30 -6.05 -9.85
CA PHE A 273 23.10 -5.63 -11.01
C PHE A 273 24.48 -6.29 -11.09
N ASP A 274 25.02 -6.74 -9.95
CA ASP A 274 26.33 -7.39 -9.87
C ASP A 274 26.26 -8.91 -10.01
N ASP A 275 25.07 -9.48 -10.30
CA ASP A 275 24.81 -10.94 -10.34
C ASP A 275 25.33 -11.69 -9.08
N GLY A 276 25.47 -10.96 -7.99
CA GLY A 276 25.99 -11.46 -6.72
C GLY A 276 24.89 -12.14 -5.88
N ARG A 277 25.33 -12.83 -4.82
CA ARG A 277 24.46 -13.35 -3.75
C ARG A 277 25.10 -13.06 -2.42
N ASP A 278 24.44 -12.20 -1.64
CA ASP A 278 24.92 -11.79 -0.34
C ASP A 278 24.00 -12.33 0.78
N PRO A 279 24.36 -13.47 1.41
CA PRO A 279 23.49 -14.11 2.41
C PRO A 279 23.23 -13.27 3.66
N TRP A 280 24.09 -12.29 4.00
CA TRP A 280 23.88 -11.39 5.13
C TRP A 280 22.64 -10.48 4.95
N LEU A 281 22.23 -10.22 3.70
CA LEU A 281 21.04 -9.43 3.40
C LEU A 281 19.76 -10.06 3.93
N VAL A 282 19.70 -11.39 3.99
CA VAL A 282 18.57 -12.14 4.58
C VAL A 282 18.34 -11.70 6.03
N GLY A 283 19.41 -11.76 6.83
CA GLY A 283 19.35 -11.36 8.23
C GLY A 283 19.04 -9.87 8.40
N ALA A 284 19.67 -9.02 7.60
CA ALA A 284 19.46 -7.58 7.66
C ALA A 284 18.01 -7.18 7.28
N CYS A 285 17.44 -7.77 6.22
CA CYS A 285 16.04 -7.56 5.84
C CYS A 285 15.08 -8.06 6.93
N GLY A 286 15.36 -9.23 7.53
CA GLY A 286 14.59 -9.76 8.65
C GLY A 286 14.60 -8.82 9.87
N ILE A 287 15.77 -8.32 10.26
CA ILE A 287 15.92 -7.35 11.35
C ILE A 287 15.18 -6.06 11.03
N GLY A 288 15.30 -5.54 9.81
CA GLY A 288 14.59 -4.34 9.37
C GLY A 288 13.07 -4.49 9.49
N ALA A 289 12.52 -5.62 9.05
CA ALA A 289 11.10 -5.93 9.18
C ALA A 289 10.65 -6.05 10.64
N LEU A 290 11.44 -6.71 11.48
CA LEU A 290 11.16 -6.82 12.91
C LEU A 290 11.15 -5.45 13.59
N LEU A 291 12.11 -4.57 13.27
CA LEU A 291 12.17 -3.21 13.80
C LEU A 291 10.99 -2.36 13.32
N ALA A 292 10.54 -2.54 12.07
CA ALA A 292 9.38 -1.85 11.55
C ALA A 292 8.10 -2.28 12.27
N ILE A 293 7.86 -3.59 12.41
CA ILE A 293 6.67 -4.15 13.06
C ILE A 293 6.67 -3.84 14.57
N ALA A 294 7.78 -4.14 15.27
CA ALA A 294 7.88 -3.90 16.70
C ALA A 294 7.74 -2.41 17.02
N GLY A 295 8.41 -1.55 16.24
CA GLY A 295 8.30 -0.11 16.39
C GLY A 295 6.87 0.40 16.18
N ALA A 296 6.15 -0.13 15.19
CA ALA A 296 4.75 0.20 14.98
C ALA A 296 3.88 -0.24 16.16
N LEU A 297 4.02 -1.47 16.62
CA LEU A 297 3.24 -2.00 17.76
C LEU A 297 3.44 -1.18 19.04
N ILE A 298 4.67 -0.68 19.27
CA ILE A 298 4.99 0.16 20.44
C ILE A 298 4.40 1.57 20.30
N LEU A 299 4.39 2.14 19.09
CA LEU A 299 4.00 3.53 18.86
C LEU A 299 2.51 3.71 18.54
N LEU A 300 1.84 2.70 17.96
CA LEU A 300 0.42 2.77 17.58
C LEU A 300 -0.54 3.22 18.69
N PRO A 301 -0.37 2.81 19.96
CA PRO A 301 -1.28 3.26 21.02
C PRO A 301 -1.23 4.77 21.28
N GLY A 302 -0.11 5.41 20.98
CA GLY A 302 0.14 6.84 21.25
C GLY A 302 -0.03 7.76 20.06
N THR A 303 -0.38 7.25 18.87
CA THR A 303 -0.50 8.08 17.66
C THR A 303 -1.95 8.37 17.29
N ALA A 304 -2.21 9.59 16.79
CA ALA A 304 -3.49 10.00 16.21
C ALA A 304 -3.68 9.39 14.80
N ASN A 305 -2.61 9.32 14.00
CA ASN A 305 -2.64 8.87 12.60
C ASN A 305 -2.26 7.40 12.44
N LYS A 306 -3.02 6.49 13.06
CA LYS A 306 -2.74 5.03 13.07
C LYS A 306 -2.65 4.42 11.67
N SER A 307 -3.51 4.86 10.73
CA SER A 307 -3.50 4.37 9.35
C SER A 307 -2.22 4.75 8.60
N ALA A 308 -1.75 5.99 8.75
CA ALA A 308 -0.50 6.43 8.15
C ALA A 308 0.70 5.65 8.71
N MET A 309 0.72 5.41 10.04
CA MET A 309 1.75 4.61 10.67
C MET A 309 1.74 3.16 10.17
N ALA A 310 0.56 2.56 9.97
CA ALA A 310 0.43 1.21 9.42
C ALA A 310 0.95 1.12 7.97
N VAL A 311 0.69 2.13 7.15
CA VAL A 311 1.22 2.23 5.77
C VAL A 311 2.73 2.39 5.77
N LEU A 312 3.27 3.26 6.62
CA LEU A 312 4.73 3.43 6.76
C LEU A 312 5.42 2.14 7.22
N THR A 313 4.78 1.39 8.13
CA THR A 313 5.25 0.05 8.50
C THR A 313 5.31 -0.86 7.28
N GLY A 314 4.27 -0.83 6.44
CA GLY A 314 4.26 -1.58 5.17
C GLY A 314 5.44 -1.22 4.26
N ALA A 315 5.78 0.07 4.14
CA ALA A 315 6.98 0.50 3.43
C ALA A 315 8.26 -0.08 4.04
N GLY A 316 8.33 -0.20 5.38
CA GLY A 316 9.45 -0.83 6.09
C GLY A 316 9.62 -2.34 5.81
N LEU A 317 8.59 -2.99 5.26
CA LEU A 317 8.63 -4.42 4.91
C LEU A 317 9.06 -4.68 3.45
N LEU A 318 9.18 -3.63 2.62
CA LEU A 318 9.58 -3.75 1.22
C LEU A 318 10.90 -4.51 1.02
N PRO A 319 11.96 -4.33 1.83
CA PRO A 319 13.20 -5.09 1.65
C PRO A 319 12.99 -6.61 1.75
N VAL A 320 12.16 -7.09 2.68
CA VAL A 320 11.85 -8.53 2.80
C VAL A 320 11.09 -9.04 1.57
N LEU A 321 10.16 -8.23 1.05
CA LEU A 321 9.38 -8.61 -0.13
C LEU A 321 10.21 -8.59 -1.42
N SER A 322 11.30 -7.83 -1.44
CA SER A 322 12.23 -7.70 -2.58
C SER A 322 13.47 -8.59 -2.46
N VAL A 323 13.62 -9.33 -1.37
CA VAL A 323 14.85 -10.09 -1.08
C VAL A 323 15.15 -11.18 -2.13
N ALA A 324 14.14 -11.61 -2.89
CA ALA A 324 14.28 -12.54 -4.01
C ALA A 324 15.22 -12.03 -5.13
N LEU A 325 15.51 -10.73 -5.15
CA LEU A 325 16.46 -10.12 -6.10
C LEU A 325 17.93 -10.48 -5.77
N ALA A 326 18.22 -10.87 -4.52
CA ALA A 326 19.61 -10.99 -4.04
C ALA A 326 19.93 -12.35 -3.38
N VAL A 327 18.94 -13.24 -3.19
CA VAL A 327 19.13 -14.53 -2.52
C VAL A 327 18.37 -15.65 -3.23
N ASP A 328 18.65 -16.89 -2.83
CA ASP A 328 17.94 -18.06 -3.34
C ASP A 328 16.44 -17.93 -3.14
N ARG A 329 15.68 -18.27 -4.17
CA ARG A 329 14.22 -18.11 -4.18
C ARG A 329 13.51 -18.87 -3.04
N ILE A 330 14.04 -20.03 -2.61
CA ILE A 330 13.46 -20.79 -1.49
C ILE A 330 13.56 -19.97 -0.20
N VAL A 331 14.74 -19.38 0.06
CA VAL A 331 14.97 -18.51 1.22
C VAL A 331 14.07 -17.27 1.15
N ALA A 332 14.00 -16.63 -0.01
CA ALA A 332 13.13 -15.47 -0.22
C ALA A 332 11.65 -15.80 0.00
N ALA A 333 11.19 -16.94 -0.53
CA ALA A 333 9.82 -17.42 -0.34
C ALA A 333 9.51 -17.70 1.13
N LEU A 334 10.44 -18.34 1.86
CA LEU A 334 10.30 -18.61 3.29
C LEU A 334 10.23 -17.32 4.11
N MET A 335 11.03 -16.30 3.76
CA MET A 335 10.98 -14.99 4.41
C MET A 335 9.64 -14.29 4.18
N ALA A 336 9.16 -14.29 2.93
CA ALA A 336 7.85 -13.72 2.60
C ALA A 336 6.71 -14.48 3.29
N ALA A 337 6.79 -15.82 3.37
CA ALA A 337 5.83 -16.66 4.08
C ALA A 337 5.87 -16.41 5.61
N ALA A 338 7.05 -16.29 6.20
CA ALA A 338 7.21 -15.95 7.61
C ALA A 338 6.64 -14.57 7.92
N LEU A 339 6.87 -13.59 7.05
CA LEU A 339 6.29 -12.25 7.17
C LEU A 339 4.75 -12.30 7.06
N ALA A 340 4.21 -13.04 6.09
CA ALA A 340 2.77 -13.24 5.95
C ALA A 340 2.16 -13.85 7.22
N ALA A 341 2.79 -14.90 7.76
CA ALA A 341 2.35 -15.57 8.99
C ALA A 341 2.43 -14.65 10.22
N ALA A 342 3.51 -13.86 10.36
CA ALA A 342 3.66 -12.90 11.45
C ALA A 342 2.57 -11.82 11.42
N LEU A 343 2.32 -11.22 10.25
CA LEU A 343 1.26 -10.22 10.09
C LEU A 343 -0.12 -10.82 10.32
N LEU A 344 -0.38 -12.04 9.82
CA LEU A 344 -1.64 -12.74 10.07
C LEU A 344 -1.83 -13.01 11.55
N ALA A 345 -0.80 -13.48 12.25
CA ALA A 345 -0.85 -13.70 13.69
C ALA A 345 -1.21 -12.42 14.45
N ILE A 346 -0.57 -11.28 14.11
CA ILE A 346 -0.89 -9.97 14.69
C ILE A 346 -2.35 -9.58 14.41
N VAL A 347 -2.84 -9.80 13.20
CA VAL A 347 -4.23 -9.53 12.81
C VAL A 347 -5.21 -10.40 13.60
N LEU A 348 -4.90 -11.67 13.81
CA LEU A 348 -5.76 -12.61 14.57
C LEU A 348 -5.84 -12.25 16.06
N ILE A 349 -4.76 -11.72 16.64
CA ILE A 349 -4.73 -11.28 18.05
C ILE A 349 -5.01 -9.78 18.22
N SER A 350 -5.40 -9.09 17.14
CA SER A 350 -5.57 -7.61 17.11
C SER A 350 -6.48 -7.07 18.22
N ASP A 351 -7.51 -7.83 18.60
CA ASP A 351 -8.44 -7.44 19.68
C ASP A 351 -7.75 -7.34 21.06
N ARG A 352 -6.56 -7.95 21.21
CA ARG A 352 -5.73 -7.90 22.43
C ARG A 352 -4.61 -6.86 22.33
N LEU A 353 -4.36 -6.29 21.15
CA LEU A 353 -3.26 -5.37 20.90
C LEU A 353 -3.76 -3.92 20.90
N PRO A 354 -3.29 -3.08 21.83
CA PRO A 354 -3.71 -1.69 21.89
C PRO A 354 -3.24 -0.94 20.62
N GLY A 355 -4.16 -0.19 19.99
CA GLY A 355 -3.86 0.61 18.80
C GLY A 355 -4.03 -0.11 17.47
N VAL A 356 -4.20 -1.44 17.45
CA VAL A 356 -4.46 -2.22 16.22
C VAL A 356 -5.99 -2.26 15.99
N ASP A 357 -6.55 -1.15 15.55
CA ASP A 357 -7.98 -1.00 15.28
C ASP A 357 -8.35 -1.30 13.82
N GLY A 358 -9.62 -1.07 13.47
CA GLY A 358 -10.21 -1.46 12.20
C GLY A 358 -9.44 -1.03 10.93
N ALA A 359 -8.80 0.14 10.91
CA ALA A 359 -8.01 0.62 9.77
C ALA A 359 -6.65 -0.09 9.70
N VAL A 360 -5.93 -0.16 10.80
CA VAL A 360 -4.63 -0.84 10.91
C VAL A 360 -4.80 -2.32 10.59
N ARG A 361 -5.80 -2.97 11.19
CA ARG A 361 -6.13 -4.38 10.93
C ARG A 361 -6.36 -4.64 9.44
N ARG A 362 -7.11 -3.77 8.76
CA ARG A 362 -7.34 -3.90 7.30
C ARG A 362 -6.05 -3.79 6.50
N ILE A 363 -5.22 -2.79 6.77
CA ILE A 363 -3.96 -2.57 6.07
C ILE A 363 -3.03 -3.79 6.26
N TRP A 364 -2.88 -4.27 7.49
CA TRP A 364 -2.00 -5.40 7.78
C TRP A 364 -2.55 -6.74 7.28
N THR A 365 -3.88 -6.89 7.18
CA THR A 365 -4.50 -8.05 6.53
C THR A 365 -4.16 -8.09 5.04
N VAL A 366 -4.26 -6.95 4.34
CA VAL A 366 -3.87 -6.84 2.92
C VAL A 366 -2.38 -7.11 2.75
N LEU A 367 -1.55 -6.56 3.63
CA LEU A 367 -0.11 -6.74 3.59
C LEU A 367 0.30 -8.20 3.83
N SER A 368 -0.37 -8.89 4.78
CA SER A 368 -0.21 -10.34 4.99
C SER A 368 -0.58 -11.14 3.74
N ALA A 369 -1.71 -10.82 3.12
CA ALA A 369 -2.15 -11.49 1.89
C ALA A 369 -1.17 -11.24 0.73
N LEU A 370 -0.68 -10.01 0.57
CA LEU A 370 0.32 -9.67 -0.45
C LEU A 370 1.63 -10.43 -0.20
N SER A 371 2.09 -10.49 1.04
CA SER A 371 3.28 -11.26 1.42
C SER A 371 3.12 -12.76 1.12
N ALA A 372 1.93 -13.32 1.38
CA ALA A 372 1.62 -14.71 1.06
C ALA A 372 1.56 -14.96 -0.46
N LEU A 373 1.02 -14.00 -1.22
CA LEU A 373 1.03 -14.03 -2.68
C LEU A 373 2.46 -14.06 -3.24
N ILE A 374 3.31 -13.15 -2.76
CA ILE A 374 4.72 -13.08 -3.16
C ILE A 374 5.44 -14.38 -2.78
N ALA A 375 5.19 -14.91 -1.58
CA ALA A 375 5.79 -16.17 -1.14
C ALA A 375 5.47 -17.32 -2.11
N VAL A 376 4.23 -17.44 -2.56
CA VAL A 376 3.82 -18.49 -3.51
C VAL A 376 4.43 -18.27 -4.89
N VAL A 377 4.37 -17.05 -5.40
CA VAL A 377 4.92 -16.72 -6.74
C VAL A 377 6.44 -16.91 -6.79
N VAL A 378 7.12 -16.61 -5.69
CA VAL A 378 8.57 -16.82 -5.59
C VAL A 378 8.92 -18.29 -5.34
N ALA A 379 8.12 -19.01 -4.53
CA ALA A 379 8.39 -20.42 -4.20
C ALA A 379 8.21 -21.37 -5.38
N PHE A 380 7.18 -21.15 -6.18
CA PHE A 380 6.74 -22.09 -7.20
C PHE A 380 6.93 -21.54 -8.60
N ASP A 381 7.79 -22.21 -9.38
CA ASP A 381 7.92 -21.93 -10.80
C ASP A 381 6.92 -22.73 -11.63
N GLY A 382 6.68 -22.22 -12.83
CA GLY A 382 5.92 -22.97 -13.82
C GLY A 382 4.44 -23.15 -13.45
N PRO A 383 3.88 -24.34 -13.71
CA PRO A 383 2.45 -24.57 -13.62
C PRO A 383 1.91 -24.71 -12.20
N ILE A 384 2.77 -24.91 -11.17
CA ILE A 384 2.34 -25.24 -9.80
C ILE A 384 1.79 -24.02 -9.05
N ALA A 385 2.27 -22.81 -9.35
CA ALA A 385 1.84 -21.59 -8.68
C ALA A 385 0.32 -21.36 -8.80
N GLY A 386 -0.26 -21.64 -9.96
CA GLY A 386 -1.69 -21.49 -10.23
C GLY A 386 -2.59 -22.30 -9.26
N PRO A 387 -2.45 -23.61 -9.19
CA PRO A 387 -3.20 -24.44 -8.23
C PRO A 387 -3.03 -24.01 -6.78
N VAL A 388 -1.83 -23.66 -6.35
CA VAL A 388 -1.57 -23.21 -4.96
C VAL A 388 -2.33 -21.93 -4.67
N LEU A 389 -2.30 -20.94 -5.55
CA LEU A 389 -3.05 -19.68 -5.40
C LEU A 389 -4.56 -19.90 -5.41
N LEU A 390 -5.07 -20.79 -6.27
CA LEU A 390 -6.49 -21.15 -6.30
C LEU A 390 -6.93 -21.90 -5.03
N ALA A 391 -6.08 -22.77 -4.49
CA ALA A 391 -6.34 -23.42 -3.21
C ALA A 391 -6.40 -22.38 -2.07
N MET A 392 -5.46 -21.42 -2.02
CA MET A 392 -5.49 -20.32 -1.06
C MET A 392 -6.76 -19.46 -1.22
N ALA A 393 -7.14 -19.14 -2.46
CA ALA A 393 -8.37 -18.42 -2.75
C ALA A 393 -9.60 -19.14 -2.20
N LEU A 394 -9.68 -20.45 -2.40
CA LEU A 394 -10.77 -21.29 -1.90
C LEU A 394 -10.80 -21.34 -0.36
N VAL A 395 -9.65 -21.53 0.29
CA VAL A 395 -9.56 -21.55 1.75
C VAL A 395 -9.98 -20.20 2.34
N VAL A 396 -9.51 -19.10 1.78
CA VAL A 396 -9.88 -17.75 2.26
C VAL A 396 -11.36 -17.45 2.01
N ALA A 397 -11.93 -17.90 0.87
CA ALA A 397 -13.36 -17.74 0.58
C ALA A 397 -14.24 -18.50 1.58
N THR A 398 -13.86 -19.73 1.92
CA THR A 398 -14.62 -20.57 2.86
C THR A 398 -14.50 -20.11 4.29
N ALA A 399 -13.29 -19.83 4.77
CA ALA A 399 -13.01 -19.40 6.13
C ALA A 399 -13.54 -17.99 6.42
N GLY A 400 -13.41 -17.07 5.46
CA GLY A 400 -13.74 -15.66 5.60
C GLY A 400 -15.06 -15.21 4.96
N ARG A 401 -15.97 -16.13 4.68
CA ARG A 401 -17.21 -15.86 3.91
C ARG A 401 -18.08 -14.71 4.42
N GLN A 402 -18.00 -14.39 5.72
CA GLN A 402 -18.77 -13.30 6.33
C GLN A 402 -18.05 -11.96 6.28
N HIS A 403 -16.77 -11.95 5.94
CA HIS A 403 -15.92 -10.76 5.95
C HIS A 403 -15.66 -10.25 4.54
N VAL A 404 -16.03 -9.00 4.26
CA VAL A 404 -15.81 -8.37 2.94
C VAL A 404 -14.34 -8.38 2.53
N MET A 405 -13.43 -8.14 3.48
CA MET A 405 -11.99 -8.14 3.22
C MET A 405 -11.47 -9.52 2.78
N ALA A 406 -11.91 -10.59 3.43
CA ALA A 406 -11.52 -11.94 3.06
C ALA A 406 -12.03 -12.32 1.65
N LYS A 407 -13.25 -11.88 1.29
CA LYS A 407 -13.77 -12.04 -0.07
C LYS A 407 -12.90 -11.33 -1.10
N ALA A 408 -12.49 -10.08 -0.83
CA ALA A 408 -11.62 -9.32 -1.72
C ALA A 408 -10.24 -9.99 -1.89
N ILE A 409 -9.65 -10.48 -0.81
CA ILE A 409 -8.37 -11.20 -0.83
C ILE A 409 -8.51 -12.53 -1.60
N SER A 410 -9.59 -13.28 -1.37
CA SER A 410 -9.88 -14.50 -2.12
C SER A 410 -9.98 -14.24 -3.63
N ILE A 411 -10.67 -13.18 -4.03
CA ILE A 411 -10.75 -12.76 -5.43
C ILE A 411 -9.35 -12.41 -5.96
N GLY A 412 -8.54 -11.68 -5.18
CA GLY A 412 -7.17 -11.35 -5.57
C GLY A 412 -6.31 -12.60 -5.84
N PHE A 413 -6.33 -13.58 -4.94
CA PHE A 413 -5.61 -14.85 -5.15
C PHE A 413 -6.18 -15.63 -6.34
N ALA A 414 -7.50 -15.66 -6.52
CA ALA A 414 -8.13 -16.35 -7.64
C ALA A 414 -7.79 -15.69 -8.98
N VAL A 415 -7.75 -14.36 -9.06
CA VAL A 415 -7.39 -13.63 -10.28
C VAL A 415 -5.95 -13.97 -10.69
N VAL A 416 -4.99 -13.88 -9.75
CA VAL A 416 -3.60 -14.23 -10.06
C VAL A 416 -3.47 -15.71 -10.39
N GLY A 417 -4.12 -16.60 -9.63
CA GLY A 417 -4.17 -18.04 -9.93
C GLY A 417 -4.78 -18.35 -11.29
N ALA A 418 -5.83 -17.64 -11.69
CA ALA A 418 -6.44 -17.77 -13.02
C ALA A 418 -5.53 -17.26 -14.15
N VAL A 419 -4.75 -16.20 -13.90
CA VAL A 419 -3.75 -15.74 -14.87
C VAL A 419 -2.69 -16.82 -15.12
N TYR A 420 -2.16 -17.43 -14.04
CA TYR A 420 -1.26 -18.60 -14.18
C TYR A 420 -1.93 -19.75 -14.89
N TYR A 421 -3.18 -20.06 -14.57
CA TYR A 421 -3.95 -21.11 -15.21
C TYR A 421 -4.10 -20.88 -16.72
N VAL A 422 -4.52 -19.70 -17.13
CA VAL A 422 -4.68 -19.36 -18.56
C VAL A 422 -3.32 -19.30 -19.29
N ASN A 423 -2.25 -18.93 -18.60
CA ASN A 423 -0.90 -18.94 -19.20
C ASN A 423 -0.43 -20.37 -19.54
N TRP A 424 -0.81 -21.38 -18.76
CA TRP A 424 -0.44 -22.77 -18.97
C TRP A 424 -1.50 -23.59 -19.72
N ALA A 425 -2.74 -23.16 -19.74
CA ALA A 425 -3.86 -23.73 -20.46
C ALA A 425 -4.64 -22.62 -21.20
N PRO A 426 -4.02 -21.97 -22.19
CA PRO A 426 -4.66 -20.88 -22.91
C PRO A 426 -5.81 -21.41 -23.80
N PRO A 427 -6.79 -20.56 -24.19
CA PRO A 427 -7.94 -20.96 -24.97
C PRO A 427 -7.63 -21.64 -26.32
N ASP A 428 -6.47 -21.38 -26.92
CA ASP A 428 -6.03 -22.00 -28.16
C ASP A 428 -5.73 -23.51 -28.00
N THR A 429 -5.35 -23.96 -26.81
CA THR A 429 -5.19 -25.40 -26.50
C THR A 429 -6.52 -26.16 -26.58
N LEU A 430 -7.64 -25.47 -26.45
CA LEU A 430 -8.97 -26.04 -26.68
C LEU A 430 -9.37 -26.11 -28.15
N MET A 431 -8.60 -25.47 -29.04
CA MET A 431 -8.87 -25.52 -30.49
C MET A 431 -7.96 -26.52 -31.21
N ARG A 432 -6.85 -26.88 -30.57
CA ARG A 432 -5.83 -27.76 -31.16
C ARG A 432 -5.41 -28.82 -30.13
N GLY A 433 -5.45 -30.06 -30.48
CA GLY A 433 -4.91 -31.13 -29.64
C GLY A 433 -3.40 -30.94 -29.45
N THR A 434 -3.01 -30.46 -28.29
CA THR A 434 -1.59 -30.27 -27.94
C THR A 434 -1.18 -31.22 -26.83
N SER A 435 -0.07 -31.96 -27.06
CA SER A 435 0.51 -32.78 -25.99
C SER A 435 1.23 -31.90 -24.99
N THR A 436 0.87 -32.01 -23.74
CA THR A 436 1.55 -31.34 -22.61
C THR A 436 2.30 -32.36 -21.74
N SER A 437 3.36 -31.94 -21.05
CA SER A 437 4.03 -32.81 -20.10
C SER A 437 3.08 -33.25 -19.00
N GLY A 438 3.26 -34.46 -18.45
CA GLY A 438 2.39 -34.98 -17.39
C GLY A 438 2.28 -34.06 -16.17
N GLY A 439 3.35 -33.34 -15.82
CA GLY A 439 3.34 -32.36 -14.72
C GLY A 439 2.44 -31.16 -15.01
N VAL A 440 2.49 -30.62 -16.22
CA VAL A 440 1.61 -29.51 -16.66
C VAL A 440 0.16 -29.97 -16.71
N ALA A 441 -0.10 -31.16 -17.27
CA ALA A 441 -1.44 -31.72 -17.34
C ALA A 441 -2.05 -31.92 -15.93
N ALA A 442 -1.29 -32.55 -15.01
CA ALA A 442 -1.73 -32.75 -13.64
C ALA A 442 -2.04 -31.42 -12.93
N SER A 443 -1.16 -30.43 -13.09
CA SER A 443 -1.36 -29.09 -12.52
C SER A 443 -2.61 -28.41 -13.09
N THR A 444 -2.84 -28.52 -14.41
CA THR A 444 -4.02 -27.96 -15.08
C THR A 444 -5.31 -28.64 -14.59
N LEU A 445 -5.30 -29.96 -14.41
CA LEU A 445 -6.46 -30.71 -13.88
C LEU A 445 -6.79 -30.26 -12.45
N ILE A 446 -5.79 -30.17 -11.56
CA ILE A 446 -5.97 -29.71 -10.19
C ILE A 446 -6.48 -28.26 -10.16
N ALA A 447 -5.86 -27.37 -10.95
CA ALA A 447 -6.28 -25.97 -11.04
C ALA A 447 -7.72 -25.83 -11.54
N SER A 448 -8.14 -26.65 -12.52
CA SER A 448 -9.53 -26.66 -13.01
C SER A 448 -10.52 -27.03 -11.91
N VAL A 449 -10.24 -28.08 -11.14
CA VAL A 449 -11.10 -28.48 -10.01
C VAL A 449 -11.19 -27.38 -8.95
N LEU A 450 -10.06 -26.77 -8.60
CA LEU A 450 -10.02 -25.68 -7.61
C LEU A 450 -10.76 -24.43 -8.12
N LEU A 451 -10.63 -24.11 -9.39
CA LEU A 451 -11.31 -22.96 -9.99
C LEU A 451 -12.83 -23.16 -10.04
N ILE A 452 -13.30 -24.39 -10.34
CA ILE A 452 -14.72 -24.74 -10.26
C ILE A 452 -15.22 -24.63 -8.80
N ALA A 453 -14.49 -25.22 -7.85
CA ALA A 453 -14.84 -25.16 -6.43
C ALA A 453 -14.89 -23.72 -5.91
N TRP A 454 -13.92 -22.90 -6.30
CA TRP A 454 -13.90 -21.48 -5.96
C TRP A 454 -15.07 -20.71 -6.57
N SER A 455 -15.40 -20.95 -7.85
CA SER A 455 -16.55 -20.33 -8.54
C SER A 455 -17.87 -20.60 -7.82
N VAL A 456 -18.08 -21.82 -7.35
CA VAL A 456 -19.26 -22.18 -6.55
C VAL A 456 -19.24 -21.50 -5.19
N THR A 457 -18.08 -21.51 -4.53
CA THR A 457 -17.91 -20.94 -3.18
C THR A 457 -18.11 -19.42 -3.17
N ILE A 458 -17.62 -18.72 -4.19
CA ILE A 458 -17.73 -17.26 -4.25
C ILE A 458 -19.18 -16.82 -4.44
N VAL A 459 -19.93 -17.50 -5.29
CA VAL A 459 -21.38 -17.27 -5.45
C VAL A 459 -22.13 -17.52 -4.14
N TRP A 460 -21.78 -18.58 -3.42
CA TRP A 460 -22.38 -18.89 -2.14
C TRP A 460 -22.02 -17.87 -1.03
N ALA A 461 -20.81 -17.28 -1.09
CA ALA A 461 -20.33 -16.31 -0.12
C ALA A 461 -20.87 -14.88 -0.35
N PHE A 462 -21.25 -14.56 -1.59
CA PHE A 462 -21.84 -13.26 -1.96
C PHE A 462 -23.38 -13.33 -1.99
N ASP A 463 -23.99 -12.28 -2.53
CA ASP A 463 -25.44 -12.27 -2.74
C ASP A 463 -25.85 -13.19 -3.89
N ARG A 464 -26.62 -14.23 -3.56
CA ARG A 464 -27.14 -15.20 -4.52
C ARG A 464 -28.08 -14.60 -5.58
N ARG A 465 -28.55 -13.37 -5.40
CA ARG A 465 -29.43 -12.67 -6.34
C ARG A 465 -28.67 -11.88 -7.41
N ASN A 466 -27.36 -11.74 -7.30
CA ASN A 466 -26.56 -11.01 -8.27
C ASN A 466 -26.34 -11.87 -9.53
N SER A 467 -27.12 -11.59 -10.60
CA SER A 467 -27.06 -12.30 -11.88
C SER A 467 -25.71 -12.16 -12.59
N ALA A 468 -25.05 -11.01 -12.48
CA ALA A 468 -23.73 -10.78 -13.09
C ALA A 468 -22.66 -11.68 -12.44
N LEU A 469 -22.69 -11.82 -11.11
CA LEU A 469 -21.78 -12.74 -10.40
C LEU A 469 -22.00 -14.19 -10.83
N TRP A 470 -23.25 -14.61 -10.97
CA TRP A 470 -23.60 -15.95 -11.49
C TRP A 470 -23.08 -16.17 -12.91
N ALA A 471 -23.25 -15.18 -13.79
CA ALA A 471 -22.78 -15.26 -15.17
C ALA A 471 -21.25 -15.41 -15.25
N VAL A 472 -20.51 -14.59 -14.50
CA VAL A 472 -19.04 -14.68 -14.44
C VAL A 472 -18.59 -16.03 -13.86
N ALA A 473 -19.18 -16.46 -12.74
CA ALA A 473 -18.83 -17.75 -12.12
C ALA A 473 -19.14 -18.93 -13.04
N ALA A 474 -20.27 -18.89 -13.75
CA ALA A 474 -20.64 -19.92 -14.72
C ALA A 474 -19.69 -19.95 -15.93
N ALA A 475 -19.27 -18.78 -16.45
CA ALA A 475 -18.30 -18.71 -17.54
C ALA A 475 -16.92 -19.27 -17.12
N VAL A 476 -16.44 -18.90 -15.94
CA VAL A 476 -15.17 -19.42 -15.38
C VAL A 476 -15.26 -20.92 -15.14
N ALA A 477 -16.35 -21.42 -14.53
CA ALA A 477 -16.56 -22.83 -14.29
C ALA A 477 -16.69 -23.61 -15.61
N GLY A 478 -17.41 -23.08 -16.60
CA GLY A 478 -17.55 -23.68 -17.92
C GLY A 478 -16.23 -23.84 -18.65
N TYR A 479 -15.39 -22.80 -18.62
CA TYR A 479 -14.03 -22.86 -19.14
C TYR A 479 -13.18 -23.91 -18.41
N ALA A 480 -13.22 -23.93 -17.09
CA ALA A 480 -12.46 -24.88 -16.27
C ALA A 480 -12.93 -26.35 -16.49
N VAL A 481 -14.23 -26.60 -16.61
CA VAL A 481 -14.78 -27.93 -16.93
C VAL A 481 -14.33 -28.40 -18.32
N THR A 482 -14.35 -27.48 -19.30
CA THR A 482 -13.92 -27.82 -20.67
C THR A 482 -12.43 -28.14 -20.70
N THR A 483 -11.59 -27.27 -20.09
CA THR A 483 -10.14 -27.49 -20.01
C THR A 483 -9.82 -28.80 -19.26
N PHE A 484 -10.51 -29.07 -18.15
CA PHE A 484 -10.36 -30.33 -17.42
C PHE A 484 -10.66 -31.54 -18.31
N ALA A 485 -11.83 -31.55 -18.97
CA ALA A 485 -12.26 -32.68 -19.79
C ALA A 485 -11.34 -32.91 -20.99
N VAL A 486 -10.93 -31.82 -21.68
CA VAL A 486 -10.05 -31.92 -22.84
C VAL A 486 -8.63 -32.35 -22.41
N THR A 487 -8.07 -31.76 -21.34
CA THR A 487 -6.74 -32.17 -20.83
C THR A 487 -6.74 -33.63 -20.37
N ALA A 488 -7.79 -34.09 -19.66
CA ALA A 488 -7.94 -35.47 -19.24
C ALA A 488 -8.09 -36.42 -20.45
N GLY A 489 -8.87 -36.00 -21.44
CA GLY A 489 -9.06 -36.77 -22.67
C GLY A 489 -7.75 -36.95 -23.45
N VAL A 490 -6.99 -35.84 -23.65
CA VAL A 490 -5.67 -35.87 -24.31
C VAL A 490 -4.68 -36.75 -23.54
N LEU A 491 -4.71 -36.68 -22.21
CA LEU A 491 -3.79 -37.45 -21.36
C LEU A 491 -4.05 -38.98 -21.50
N VAL A 492 -5.30 -39.39 -21.66
CA VAL A 492 -5.70 -40.81 -21.76
C VAL A 492 -5.66 -41.33 -23.19
N GLY A 493 -6.16 -40.56 -24.17
CA GLY A 493 -6.39 -40.99 -25.53
C GLY A 493 -5.56 -40.29 -26.61
N GLY A 494 -4.60 -39.43 -26.20
CA GLY A 494 -3.74 -38.71 -27.14
C GLY A 494 -4.40 -37.49 -27.78
N THR A 495 -3.65 -36.86 -28.70
CA THR A 495 -4.02 -35.56 -29.31
C THR A 495 -5.13 -35.67 -30.35
N ASP A 496 -5.46 -36.86 -30.80
CA ASP A 496 -6.54 -37.13 -31.78
C ASP A 496 -7.82 -37.62 -31.08
N SER A 497 -7.98 -38.91 -30.87
CA SER A 497 -9.20 -39.52 -30.29
C SER A 497 -9.47 -38.99 -28.86
N GLY A 498 -8.41 -38.81 -28.04
CA GLY A 498 -8.54 -38.27 -26.69
C GLY A 498 -9.02 -36.82 -26.67
N PHE A 499 -8.56 -35.99 -27.59
CA PHE A 499 -9.01 -34.61 -27.75
C PHE A 499 -10.52 -34.54 -28.06
N TYR A 500 -11.00 -35.35 -29.04
CA TYR A 500 -12.41 -35.40 -29.39
C TYR A 500 -13.29 -35.97 -28.26
N ALA A 501 -12.80 -37.01 -27.58
CA ALA A 501 -13.49 -37.57 -26.41
C ALA A 501 -13.60 -36.53 -25.27
N GLY A 502 -12.56 -35.75 -25.06
CA GLY A 502 -12.55 -34.65 -24.07
C GLY A 502 -13.58 -33.56 -24.39
N HIS A 503 -13.68 -33.13 -25.64
CA HIS A 503 -14.69 -32.17 -26.10
C HIS A 503 -16.12 -32.69 -25.97
N MET A 504 -16.34 -33.96 -26.33
CA MET A 504 -17.61 -34.66 -26.13
C MET A 504 -18.00 -34.67 -24.65
N ALA A 505 -17.09 -35.09 -23.78
CA ALA A 505 -17.29 -35.10 -22.33
C ALA A 505 -17.60 -33.70 -21.77
N ALA A 506 -16.90 -32.65 -22.22
CA ALA A 506 -17.17 -31.29 -21.82
C ALA A 506 -18.59 -30.84 -22.18
N THR A 507 -19.07 -31.12 -23.40
CA THR A 507 -20.42 -30.76 -23.83
C THR A 507 -21.49 -31.53 -23.02
N ILE A 508 -21.25 -32.80 -22.72
CA ILE A 508 -22.12 -33.60 -21.86
C ILE A 508 -22.14 -33.02 -20.42
N CYS A 509 -21.00 -32.64 -19.88
CA CYS A 509 -20.91 -32.00 -18.56
C CYS A 509 -21.69 -30.67 -18.51
N TRP A 510 -21.59 -29.82 -19.55
CA TRP A 510 -22.34 -28.55 -19.58
C TRP A 510 -23.87 -28.81 -19.57
N ILE A 511 -24.34 -29.74 -20.35
CA ILE A 511 -25.77 -30.12 -20.38
C ILE A 511 -26.19 -30.74 -19.04
N GLY A 512 -25.36 -31.63 -18.46
CA GLY A 512 -25.60 -32.20 -17.13
C GLY A 512 -25.67 -31.13 -16.03
N LEU A 513 -24.80 -30.14 -16.08
CA LEU A 513 -24.82 -28.99 -15.15
C LEU A 513 -26.08 -28.14 -15.35
N ALA A 514 -26.51 -27.90 -16.58
CA ALA A 514 -27.76 -27.22 -16.88
C ALA A 514 -28.95 -27.97 -16.28
N ALA A 515 -29.01 -29.30 -16.47
CA ALA A 515 -30.05 -30.15 -15.88
C ALA A 515 -30.04 -30.07 -14.34
N ALA A 516 -28.87 -30.10 -13.73
CA ALA A 516 -28.71 -29.92 -12.28
C ALA A 516 -29.21 -28.55 -11.78
N LEU A 517 -28.94 -27.46 -12.52
CA LEU A 517 -29.46 -26.13 -12.21
C LEU A 517 -30.99 -26.06 -12.29
N PHE A 518 -31.60 -26.69 -13.29
CA PHE A 518 -33.08 -26.79 -13.36
C PHE A 518 -33.63 -27.59 -12.20
N GLY A 519 -33.02 -28.76 -11.88
CA GLY A 519 -33.37 -29.55 -10.71
C GLY A 519 -33.24 -28.80 -9.38
N TYR A 520 -32.21 -27.97 -9.26
CA TYR A 520 -32.03 -27.08 -8.11
C TYR A 520 -33.11 -25.99 -8.07
N ALA A 521 -33.37 -25.33 -9.19
CA ALA A 521 -34.43 -24.34 -9.32
C ALA A 521 -35.79 -24.87 -8.90
N ALA A 522 -36.09 -26.13 -9.24
CA ALA A 522 -37.34 -26.79 -8.86
C ALA A 522 -37.55 -26.91 -7.34
N ARG A 523 -36.46 -26.94 -6.55
CA ARG A 523 -36.46 -27.02 -5.08
C ARG A 523 -36.51 -25.65 -4.37
N LEU A 524 -36.35 -24.56 -5.12
CA LEU A 524 -36.35 -23.21 -4.57
C LEU A 524 -37.76 -22.59 -4.53
N THR A 525 -37.91 -21.55 -3.74
CA THR A 525 -39.13 -20.70 -3.71
C THR A 525 -39.27 -19.93 -5.02
N ARG A 526 -40.48 -19.50 -5.40
CA ARG A 526 -40.73 -18.76 -6.66
C ARG A 526 -39.85 -17.54 -6.85
N THR A 527 -39.50 -16.84 -5.77
CA THR A 527 -38.65 -15.64 -5.75
C THR A 527 -37.20 -15.93 -6.10
N ASP A 528 -36.70 -17.12 -5.81
CA ASP A 528 -35.27 -17.47 -5.96
C ASP A 528 -34.98 -18.30 -7.22
N ARG A 529 -36.02 -18.74 -7.96
CA ARG A 529 -35.93 -19.58 -9.18
C ARG A 529 -35.33 -18.88 -10.41
N PRO A 530 -35.54 -17.55 -10.66
CA PRO A 530 -35.18 -16.95 -11.94
C PRO A 530 -33.68 -17.05 -12.26
N VAL A 531 -32.80 -16.92 -11.27
CA VAL A 531 -31.34 -16.95 -11.48
C VAL A 531 -30.84 -18.34 -11.91
N PRO A 532 -31.14 -19.44 -11.20
CA PRO A 532 -30.70 -20.77 -11.67
C PRO A 532 -31.37 -21.20 -12.98
N ILE A 533 -32.62 -20.78 -13.25
CA ILE A 533 -33.28 -21.06 -14.55
C ILE A 533 -32.54 -20.30 -15.67
N ALA A 534 -32.26 -19.00 -15.51
CA ALA A 534 -31.53 -18.26 -16.51
C ALA A 534 -30.11 -18.81 -16.73
N GLY A 535 -29.42 -19.23 -15.66
CA GLY A 535 -28.11 -19.87 -15.73
C GLY A 535 -28.19 -21.23 -16.47
N GLY A 536 -29.19 -22.03 -16.18
CA GLY A 536 -29.44 -23.31 -16.88
C GLY A 536 -29.72 -23.10 -18.37
N LEU A 537 -30.59 -22.15 -18.72
CA LEU A 537 -30.86 -21.79 -20.12
C LEU A 537 -29.64 -21.28 -20.86
N ALA A 538 -28.83 -20.42 -20.21
CA ALA A 538 -27.59 -19.91 -20.77
C ALA A 538 -26.60 -21.06 -21.06
N LEU A 539 -26.45 -22.01 -20.13
CA LEU A 539 -25.62 -23.20 -20.33
C LEU A 539 -26.12 -24.10 -21.44
N VAL A 540 -27.44 -24.29 -21.54
CA VAL A 540 -28.04 -25.05 -22.66
C VAL A 540 -27.73 -24.35 -23.97
N ALA A 541 -27.97 -23.03 -24.06
CA ALA A 541 -27.69 -22.25 -25.26
C ALA A 541 -26.21 -22.31 -25.64
N ALA A 542 -25.32 -22.18 -24.66
CA ALA A 542 -23.88 -22.28 -24.88
C ALA A 542 -23.45 -23.70 -25.31
N ALA A 543 -23.99 -24.74 -24.71
CA ALA A 543 -23.70 -26.12 -25.09
C ALA A 543 -24.23 -26.45 -26.50
N VAL A 544 -25.43 -25.99 -26.86
CA VAL A 544 -25.99 -26.12 -28.20
C VAL A 544 -25.19 -25.34 -29.22
N ALA A 545 -24.81 -24.09 -28.89
CA ALA A 545 -23.94 -23.29 -29.75
C ALA A 545 -22.58 -23.99 -29.98
N LYS A 546 -21.94 -24.50 -28.90
CA LYS A 546 -20.71 -25.29 -29.02
C LYS A 546 -20.88 -26.51 -29.87
N LEU A 547 -22.00 -27.25 -29.68
CA LEU A 547 -22.32 -28.46 -30.43
C LEU A 547 -22.39 -28.19 -31.93
N PHE A 548 -23.07 -27.11 -32.34
CA PHE A 548 -23.26 -26.79 -33.76
C PHE A 548 -22.11 -26.05 -34.39
N LEU A 549 -21.46 -25.14 -33.65
CA LEU A 549 -20.39 -24.28 -34.20
C LEU A 549 -19.02 -24.94 -34.14
N PHE A 550 -18.79 -25.81 -33.14
CA PHE A 550 -17.49 -26.42 -32.91
C PHE A 550 -17.55 -27.96 -33.06
N ASP A 551 -18.39 -28.67 -32.28
CA ASP A 551 -18.37 -30.12 -32.21
C ASP A 551 -18.81 -30.77 -33.54
N LEU A 552 -19.75 -30.14 -34.28
CA LEU A 552 -20.19 -30.62 -35.59
C LEU A 552 -19.07 -30.60 -36.64
N GLY A 553 -18.19 -29.57 -36.57
CA GLY A 553 -17.06 -29.40 -37.50
C GLY A 553 -15.80 -30.16 -37.11
N THR A 554 -15.62 -30.43 -35.80
CA THR A 554 -14.36 -31.00 -35.26
C THR A 554 -14.46 -32.44 -34.86
N LEU A 555 -15.63 -32.90 -34.35
CA LEU A 555 -15.83 -34.31 -33.96
C LEU A 555 -16.09 -35.18 -35.17
N ASP A 556 -15.42 -36.32 -35.21
CA ASP A 556 -15.59 -37.33 -36.26
C ASP A 556 -16.24 -38.63 -35.75
N GLY A 557 -16.86 -39.36 -36.68
CA GLY A 557 -17.38 -40.72 -36.47
C GLY A 557 -18.31 -40.87 -35.30
N ILE A 558 -18.00 -41.79 -34.40
CA ILE A 558 -18.82 -42.16 -33.26
C ILE A 558 -18.98 -41.06 -32.21
N PHE A 559 -17.97 -40.20 -32.03
CA PHE A 559 -18.00 -39.10 -31.05
C PHE A 559 -19.11 -38.09 -31.37
N ARG A 560 -19.30 -37.77 -32.66
CA ARG A 560 -20.38 -36.91 -33.13
C ARG A 560 -21.75 -37.52 -32.82
N VAL A 561 -21.93 -38.78 -33.17
CA VAL A 561 -23.21 -39.48 -32.94
C VAL A 561 -23.55 -39.53 -31.44
N VAL A 562 -22.60 -39.93 -30.60
CA VAL A 562 -22.81 -40.06 -29.16
C VAL A 562 -23.18 -38.72 -28.52
N VAL A 563 -22.46 -37.62 -28.83
CA VAL A 563 -22.75 -36.33 -28.23
C VAL A 563 -24.13 -35.80 -28.62
N PHE A 564 -24.54 -35.95 -29.88
CA PHE A 564 -25.87 -35.52 -30.34
C PHE A 564 -27.00 -36.34 -29.68
N ILE A 565 -26.84 -37.67 -29.56
CA ILE A 565 -27.82 -38.52 -28.88
C ILE A 565 -27.93 -38.16 -27.40
N VAL A 566 -26.81 -38.06 -26.68
CA VAL A 566 -26.82 -37.78 -25.24
C VAL A 566 -27.40 -36.39 -24.96
N VAL A 567 -26.94 -35.36 -25.67
CA VAL A 567 -27.47 -34.00 -25.54
C VAL A 567 -28.96 -33.94 -25.86
N GLY A 568 -29.38 -34.57 -26.97
CA GLY A 568 -30.79 -34.64 -27.37
C GLY A 568 -31.67 -35.31 -26.32
N LEU A 569 -31.23 -36.46 -25.77
CA LEU A 569 -31.98 -37.18 -24.72
C LEU A 569 -32.08 -36.37 -23.42
N VAL A 570 -31.01 -35.71 -23.01
CA VAL A 570 -31.04 -34.88 -21.81
C VAL A 570 -31.93 -33.65 -22.00
N LEU A 571 -31.89 -32.99 -23.16
CA LEU A 571 -32.81 -31.90 -23.50
C LEU A 571 -34.27 -32.31 -23.50
N LEU A 572 -34.59 -33.47 -24.08
CA LEU A 572 -35.94 -34.05 -24.04
C LEU A 572 -36.38 -34.36 -22.62
N GLY A 573 -35.50 -34.98 -21.81
CA GLY A 573 -35.76 -35.26 -20.41
C GLY A 573 -36.01 -33.99 -19.57
N MET A 574 -35.23 -32.94 -19.80
CA MET A 574 -35.42 -31.64 -19.15
C MET A 574 -36.75 -31.00 -19.56
N GLY A 575 -37.10 -31.02 -20.85
CA GLY A 575 -38.37 -30.49 -21.36
C GLY A 575 -39.59 -31.22 -20.76
N ALA A 576 -39.56 -32.56 -20.76
CA ALA A 576 -40.61 -33.37 -20.16
C ALA A 576 -40.70 -33.18 -18.63
N GLY A 577 -39.56 -33.08 -17.95
CA GLY A 577 -39.50 -32.84 -16.49
C GLY A 577 -40.05 -31.47 -16.12
N TYR A 578 -39.73 -30.44 -16.89
CA TYR A 578 -40.24 -29.08 -16.67
C TYR A 578 -41.74 -28.97 -16.94
N ALA A 579 -42.24 -29.60 -18.01
CA ALA A 579 -43.68 -29.67 -18.31
C ALA A 579 -44.47 -30.33 -17.16
N ARG A 580 -43.98 -31.47 -16.63
CA ARG A 580 -44.62 -32.16 -15.47
C ARG A 580 -44.59 -31.30 -14.18
N LEU A 581 -43.57 -30.49 -13.99
CA LEU A 581 -43.49 -29.59 -12.84
C LEU A 581 -44.50 -28.44 -12.94
N LEU A 582 -44.71 -27.90 -14.15
CA LEU A 582 -45.72 -26.89 -14.41
C LEU A 582 -47.12 -27.46 -14.21
N ASP A 583 -47.43 -28.64 -14.78
CA ASP A 583 -48.71 -29.32 -14.61
C ASP A 583 -49.06 -29.56 -13.14
N LYS A 584 -48.08 -30.00 -12.31
CA LYS A 584 -48.29 -30.20 -10.89
C LYS A 584 -48.54 -28.88 -10.13
N GLN A 585 -47.89 -27.80 -10.55
CA GLN A 585 -48.11 -26.48 -9.94
C GLN A 585 -49.46 -25.87 -10.35
N ASP A 586 -49.89 -26.09 -11.58
CA ASP A 586 -51.17 -25.60 -12.05
C ASP A 586 -52.32 -26.38 -11.37
N GLN A 587 -52.15 -27.70 -11.15
CA GLN A 587 -53.09 -28.51 -10.35
C GLN A 587 -53.13 -28.09 -8.87
N GLN A 588 -52.03 -27.60 -8.28
CA GLN A 588 -52.02 -27.10 -6.91
C GLN A 588 -52.55 -25.65 -6.77
N ASN A 589 -52.54 -24.89 -7.83
CA ASN A 589 -53.04 -23.50 -7.85
C ASN A 589 -54.41 -23.33 -8.49
N GLY A 590 -54.94 -24.40 -9.11
CA GLY A 590 -56.26 -24.41 -9.76
C GLY A 590 -57.38 -24.93 -8.87
N LEU A 591 -57.08 -25.12 -7.60
CA LEU A 591 -58.01 -25.36 -6.49
C LEU A 591 -57.87 -24.20 -5.49
#